data_3cf2bf3b2a419e429d7da5955d451d09
#
_entry.id   3cf2bf3b2a419e429d7da5955d451d09
#
_cell.length_a   1.000
_cell.length_b   1.000
_cell.length_c   1.000
_cell.angle_alpha   90.00
_cell.angle_beta   90.00
_cell.angle_gamma   90.00
#
_symmetry.space_group_name_H-M   'P 1'
#
loop_
_entity.id
_entity.type
_entity.pdbx_description
1 polymer ?
#
loop_
_entity_poly.entity_id
_entity_poly.type
_entity_poly.pdbx_seq_one_letter_code
_entity_poly.pdbx_strand_id
1 'polypeptide(L)'
;RSEYSARLVFLSYNWIGGIQGAAAATVLAQGVAALGIIIYTYRRRPELRWHHEDMCFDRTCLKEIASFSTLTCIQQSVMNLGILMVQGLVNSFGTAVMAAFAAAVKIDSFAYMPVQEFGNAFSTFIAQNFGAGRYDRIHRGVRSAFVTAVVFSLLVSVLVFVFAEPLMLIFVRPDETEIIAVGMAYLRIEGAFYCGIGILFLLYGYYRAIRMPGMSVVLTVLSLGTRVVLSYWLASMPEVGVTGIWWSIPIGWLIADVVGIWCYRYVKGVRGS
;
A
#
# COMPACT_ATOMS: atom_id res chain seq x y z
N ARG A 1 -32.04 -4.96 -5.77
CA ARG A 1 -30.56 -4.87 -5.85
C ARG A 1 -29.86 -6.04 -5.14
N SER A 2 -30.45 -6.64 -4.12
CA SER A 2 -29.92 -7.85 -3.43
C SER A 2 -29.91 -9.09 -4.32
N GLU A 3 -30.82 -9.20 -5.28
CA GLU A 3 -30.85 -10.35 -6.21
C GLU A 3 -29.67 -10.40 -7.19
N TYR A 4 -29.11 -9.27 -7.60
CA TYR A 4 -27.95 -9.26 -8.53
C TYR A 4 -26.65 -9.70 -7.84
N SER A 5 -26.44 -9.28 -6.59
CA SER A 5 -25.28 -9.73 -5.81
C SER A 5 -25.39 -11.22 -5.47
N ALA A 6 -26.58 -11.68 -5.10
CA ALA A 6 -26.84 -13.10 -4.86
C ALA A 6 -26.71 -13.92 -6.14
N ARG A 7 -27.11 -13.41 -7.30
CA ARG A 7 -26.95 -14.10 -8.60
C ARG A 7 -25.49 -14.18 -9.05
N LEU A 8 -24.68 -13.15 -8.82
CA LEU A 8 -23.23 -13.20 -9.11
C LEU A 8 -22.50 -14.19 -8.20
N VAL A 9 -22.82 -14.19 -6.91
CA VAL A 9 -22.30 -15.18 -5.96
C VAL A 9 -22.85 -16.57 -6.29
N PHE A 10 -24.11 -16.71 -6.69
CA PHE A 10 -24.74 -17.98 -7.06
C PHE A 10 -24.20 -18.53 -8.40
N LEU A 11 -23.88 -17.69 -9.36
CA LEU A 11 -23.23 -18.08 -10.62
C LEU A 11 -21.78 -18.54 -10.38
N SER A 12 -21.02 -17.87 -9.51
CA SER A 12 -19.69 -18.31 -9.11
C SER A 12 -19.71 -19.59 -8.28
N TYR A 13 -20.76 -19.80 -7.49
CA TYR A 13 -20.90 -20.98 -6.64
C TYR A 13 -21.30 -22.24 -7.40
N ASN A 14 -22.13 -22.12 -8.44
CA ASN A 14 -22.64 -23.28 -9.20
C ASN A 14 -21.80 -23.69 -10.42
N TRP A 15 -20.95 -22.82 -10.94
CA TRP A 15 -20.18 -23.15 -12.15
C TRP A 15 -18.79 -23.72 -11.86
N ILE A 16 -18.12 -23.33 -10.77
CA ILE A 16 -16.81 -23.88 -10.42
C ILE A 16 -16.64 -23.83 -8.89
N GLY A 17 -17.23 -24.81 -8.19
CA GLY A 17 -16.82 -25.22 -6.83
C GLY A 17 -16.32 -24.20 -5.82
N GLY A 18 -17.12 -23.19 -5.42
CA GLY A 18 -16.87 -22.37 -4.23
C GLY A 18 -15.47 -21.74 -4.12
N ILE A 19 -14.74 -22.07 -3.06
CA ILE A 19 -13.37 -21.56 -2.79
C ILE A 19 -12.38 -21.96 -3.89
N GLN A 20 -12.52 -23.16 -4.44
CA GLN A 20 -11.65 -23.65 -5.54
C GLN A 20 -11.87 -22.83 -6.82
N GLY A 21 -13.11 -22.44 -7.12
CA GLY A 21 -13.42 -21.59 -8.27
C GLY A 21 -12.84 -20.20 -8.16
N ALA A 22 -12.89 -19.59 -6.97
CA ALA A 22 -12.27 -18.30 -6.71
C ALA A 22 -10.73 -18.36 -6.86
N ALA A 23 -10.12 -19.43 -6.35
CA ALA A 23 -8.68 -19.67 -6.49
C ALA A 23 -8.28 -19.88 -7.97
N ALA A 24 -9.04 -20.71 -8.70
CA ALA A 24 -8.80 -20.96 -10.12
C ALA A 24 -8.96 -19.69 -10.97
N ALA A 25 -9.96 -18.86 -10.70
CA ALA A 25 -10.14 -17.57 -11.38
C ALA A 25 -8.96 -16.62 -11.15
N THR A 26 -8.42 -16.58 -9.94
CA THR A 26 -7.24 -15.78 -9.60
C THR A 26 -6.01 -16.25 -10.38
N VAL A 27 -5.76 -17.57 -10.39
CA VAL A 27 -4.63 -18.15 -11.13
C VAL A 27 -4.75 -17.90 -12.64
N LEU A 28 -5.95 -18.07 -13.21
CA LEU A 28 -6.21 -17.80 -14.62
C LEU A 28 -5.99 -16.31 -14.96
N ALA A 29 -6.50 -15.40 -14.13
CA ALA A 29 -6.32 -13.96 -14.34
C ALA A 29 -4.84 -13.56 -14.31
N GLN A 30 -4.08 -14.07 -13.35
CA GLN A 30 -2.64 -13.85 -13.25
C GLN A 30 -1.88 -14.48 -14.44
N GLY A 31 -2.27 -15.69 -14.85
CA GLY A 31 -1.69 -16.35 -16.02
C GLY A 31 -1.91 -15.55 -17.32
N VAL A 32 -3.13 -15.06 -17.55
CA VAL A 32 -3.45 -14.21 -18.73
C VAL A 32 -2.66 -12.91 -18.67
N ALA A 33 -2.56 -12.26 -17.51
CA ALA A 33 -1.78 -11.04 -17.35
C ALA A 33 -0.28 -11.29 -17.62
N ALA A 34 0.28 -12.37 -17.09
CA ALA A 34 1.68 -12.75 -17.32
C ALA A 34 1.96 -13.03 -18.79
N LEU A 35 1.11 -13.82 -19.45
CA LEU A 35 1.22 -14.09 -20.90
C LEU A 35 1.11 -12.80 -21.72
N GLY A 36 0.18 -11.92 -21.37
CA GLY A 36 0.02 -10.63 -22.03
C GLY A 36 1.30 -9.77 -21.94
N ILE A 37 1.91 -9.69 -20.76
CA ILE A 37 3.16 -8.95 -20.55
C ILE A 37 4.31 -9.60 -21.32
N ILE A 38 4.44 -10.93 -21.30
CA ILE A 38 5.48 -11.66 -22.06
C ILE A 38 5.34 -11.37 -23.57
N ILE A 39 4.14 -11.52 -24.11
CA ILE A 39 3.88 -11.26 -25.53
C ILE A 39 4.17 -9.80 -25.89
N TYR A 40 3.74 -8.86 -25.05
CA TYR A 40 4.01 -7.44 -25.26
C TYR A 40 5.52 -7.15 -25.25
N THR A 41 6.25 -7.67 -24.27
CA THR A 41 7.71 -7.50 -24.14
C THR A 41 8.44 -8.07 -25.33
N TYR A 42 8.12 -9.30 -25.73
CA TYR A 42 8.74 -9.94 -26.90
C TYR A 42 8.48 -9.18 -28.22
N ARG A 43 7.30 -8.55 -28.35
CA ARG A 43 6.95 -7.80 -29.57
C ARG A 43 7.49 -6.38 -29.60
N ARG A 44 7.47 -5.69 -28.46
CA ARG A 44 7.75 -4.25 -28.39
C ARG A 44 9.14 -3.90 -27.85
N ARG A 45 9.80 -4.84 -27.20
CA ARG A 45 11.12 -4.64 -26.56
C ARG A 45 12.08 -5.75 -26.93
N PRO A 46 12.63 -5.72 -28.18
CA PRO A 46 13.56 -6.74 -28.64
C PRO A 46 14.84 -6.82 -27.80
N GLU A 47 15.25 -5.72 -27.18
CA GLU A 47 16.38 -5.64 -26.26
C GLU A 47 16.22 -6.46 -24.97
N LEU A 48 14.99 -6.86 -24.62
CA LEU A 48 14.69 -7.69 -23.45
C LEU A 48 14.44 -9.16 -23.82
N ARG A 49 14.70 -9.54 -25.07
CA ARG A 49 14.60 -10.95 -25.47
C ARG A 49 15.77 -11.72 -24.88
N TRP A 50 15.47 -12.88 -24.33
CA TRP A 50 16.51 -13.76 -23.82
C TRP A 50 17.36 -14.33 -24.95
N HIS A 51 18.67 -14.13 -24.84
CA HIS A 51 19.66 -14.78 -25.70
C HIS A 51 20.41 -15.84 -24.87
N HIS A 52 20.88 -16.86 -25.52
CA HIS A 52 21.65 -17.93 -24.84
C HIS A 52 22.90 -17.39 -24.11
N GLU A 53 23.45 -16.29 -24.62
CA GLU A 53 24.62 -15.59 -24.07
C GLU A 53 24.31 -14.87 -22.74
N ASP A 54 23.04 -14.54 -22.49
CA ASP A 54 22.59 -13.87 -21.26
C ASP A 54 22.45 -14.85 -20.07
N MET A 55 22.50 -16.17 -20.35
CA MET A 55 22.42 -17.22 -19.34
C MET A 55 23.77 -17.48 -18.66
N CYS A 56 24.43 -16.42 -18.21
CA CYS A 56 25.65 -16.51 -17.43
C CYS A 56 25.40 -16.21 -15.97
N PHE A 57 26.06 -16.98 -15.09
CA PHE A 57 25.99 -16.79 -13.65
C PHE A 57 27.00 -15.73 -13.23
N ASP A 58 26.52 -14.49 -12.98
CA ASP A 58 27.34 -13.43 -12.40
C ASP A 58 27.10 -13.33 -10.89
N ARG A 59 28.12 -13.67 -10.11
CA ARG A 59 28.09 -13.65 -8.65
C ARG A 59 27.89 -12.23 -8.10
N THR A 60 28.37 -11.21 -8.80
CA THR A 60 28.25 -9.80 -8.39
C THR A 60 26.80 -9.34 -8.53
N CYS A 61 26.18 -9.57 -9.69
CA CYS A 61 24.77 -9.32 -9.92
C CYS A 61 23.89 -10.09 -8.93
N LEU A 62 24.19 -11.36 -8.69
CA LEU A 62 23.43 -12.17 -7.74
C LEU A 62 23.50 -11.60 -6.33
N LYS A 63 24.68 -11.15 -5.88
CA LYS A 63 24.86 -10.53 -4.56
C LYS A 63 24.07 -9.23 -4.42
N GLU A 64 24.06 -8.38 -5.46
CA GLU A 64 23.24 -7.16 -5.46
C GLU A 64 21.76 -7.49 -5.40
N ILE A 65 21.26 -8.38 -6.26
CA ILE A 65 19.87 -8.80 -6.28
C ILE A 65 19.46 -9.40 -4.91
N ALA A 66 20.28 -10.30 -4.36
CA ALA A 66 20.02 -10.91 -3.05
C ALA A 66 19.93 -9.86 -1.94
N SER A 67 20.82 -8.88 -1.91
CA SER A 67 20.81 -7.80 -0.92
C SER A 67 19.54 -6.97 -0.99
N PHE A 68 19.14 -6.52 -2.20
CA PHE A 68 17.91 -5.75 -2.38
C PHE A 68 16.66 -6.59 -2.07
N SER A 69 16.61 -7.83 -2.52
CA SER A 69 15.49 -8.74 -2.29
C SER A 69 15.32 -9.04 -0.81
N THR A 70 16.41 -9.30 -0.08
CA THR A 70 16.37 -9.57 1.37
C THR A 70 15.82 -8.37 2.13
N LEU A 71 16.29 -7.15 1.84
CA LEU A 71 15.77 -5.93 2.48
C LEU A 71 14.28 -5.71 2.15
N THR A 72 13.87 -5.97 0.92
CA THR A 72 12.47 -5.87 0.52
C THR A 72 11.60 -6.93 1.21
N CYS A 73 12.11 -8.16 1.34
CA CYS A 73 11.43 -9.23 2.09
C CYS A 73 11.26 -8.86 3.57
N ILE A 74 12.31 -8.34 4.22
CA ILE A 74 12.25 -7.86 5.60
C ILE A 74 11.21 -6.76 5.73
N GLN A 75 11.24 -5.76 4.84
CA GLN A 75 10.26 -4.67 4.83
C GLN A 75 8.83 -5.21 4.75
N GLN A 76 8.57 -6.12 3.83
CA GLN A 76 7.25 -6.68 3.60
C GLN A 76 6.79 -7.57 4.77
N SER A 77 7.71 -8.32 5.36
CA SER A 77 7.44 -9.15 6.54
C SER A 77 7.08 -8.29 7.76
N VAL A 78 7.84 -7.22 8.02
CA VAL A 78 7.54 -6.27 9.10
C VAL A 78 6.17 -5.63 8.86
N MET A 79 5.86 -5.24 7.60
CA MET A 79 4.58 -4.64 7.26
C MET A 79 3.42 -5.60 7.54
N ASN A 80 3.51 -6.84 7.09
CA ASN A 80 2.47 -7.84 7.32
C ASN A 80 2.31 -8.17 8.81
N LEU A 81 3.42 -8.32 9.55
CA LEU A 81 3.39 -8.57 10.99
C LEU A 81 2.68 -7.43 11.74
N GLY A 82 3.02 -6.18 11.44
CA GLY A 82 2.39 -5.02 12.05
C GLY A 82 0.87 -4.95 11.79
N ILE A 83 0.45 -5.26 10.55
CA ILE A 83 -0.97 -5.35 10.20
C ILE A 83 -1.67 -6.45 11.01
N LEU A 84 -1.07 -7.64 11.12
CA LEU A 84 -1.62 -8.76 11.88
C LEU A 84 -1.74 -8.45 13.37
N MET A 85 -0.77 -7.77 13.96
CA MET A 85 -0.81 -7.36 15.38
C MET A 85 -1.98 -6.40 15.64
N VAL A 86 -2.16 -5.39 14.79
CA VAL A 86 -3.29 -4.46 14.90
C VAL A 86 -4.62 -5.17 14.67
N GLN A 87 -4.70 -6.07 13.70
CA GLN A 87 -5.91 -6.87 13.45
C GLN A 87 -6.23 -7.79 14.65
N GLY A 88 -5.21 -8.38 15.28
CA GLY A 88 -5.38 -9.15 16.52
C GLY A 88 -5.97 -8.31 17.66
N LEU A 89 -5.48 -7.07 17.80
CA LEU A 89 -6.01 -6.12 18.79
C LEU A 89 -7.47 -5.72 18.46
N VAL A 90 -7.79 -5.43 17.21
CA VAL A 90 -9.17 -5.11 16.77
C VAL A 90 -10.13 -6.25 17.08
N ASN A 91 -9.69 -7.51 16.90
CA ASN A 91 -10.52 -8.68 17.18
C ASN A 91 -10.90 -8.79 18.68
N SER A 92 -10.11 -8.24 19.60
CA SER A 92 -10.43 -8.24 21.05
C SER A 92 -11.60 -7.32 21.42
N PHE A 93 -12.00 -6.40 20.54
CA PHE A 93 -13.12 -5.47 20.75
C PHE A 93 -14.48 -6.03 20.32
N GLY A 94 -14.52 -7.27 19.87
CA GLY A 94 -15.77 -7.97 19.54
C GLY A 94 -16.06 -8.05 18.04
N THR A 95 -17.11 -8.83 17.72
CA THR A 95 -17.44 -9.20 16.34
C THR A 95 -17.90 -8.03 15.48
N ALA A 96 -18.61 -7.06 16.08
CA ALA A 96 -19.09 -5.87 15.37
C ALA A 96 -17.92 -5.00 14.89
N VAL A 97 -16.94 -4.74 15.76
CA VAL A 97 -15.73 -3.96 15.42
C VAL A 97 -14.87 -4.68 14.39
N MET A 98 -14.73 -6.00 14.54
CA MET A 98 -14.00 -6.82 13.58
C MET A 98 -14.65 -6.80 12.18
N ALA A 99 -15.97 -6.90 12.10
CA ALA A 99 -16.71 -6.83 10.83
C ALA A 99 -16.62 -5.44 10.20
N ALA A 100 -16.76 -4.39 11.00
CA ALA A 100 -16.59 -3.00 10.56
C ALA A 100 -15.18 -2.75 9.99
N PHE A 101 -14.15 -3.19 10.71
CA PHE A 101 -12.76 -3.07 10.27
C PHE A 101 -12.50 -3.84 8.97
N ALA A 102 -12.99 -5.08 8.86
CA ALA A 102 -12.83 -5.89 7.66
C ALA A 102 -13.47 -5.25 6.41
N ALA A 103 -14.65 -4.64 6.55
CA ALA A 103 -15.31 -3.90 5.48
C ALA A 103 -14.55 -2.61 5.14
N ALA A 104 -14.18 -1.83 6.15
CA ALA A 104 -13.50 -0.55 5.98
C ALA A 104 -12.12 -0.71 5.34
N VAL A 105 -11.31 -1.69 5.74
CA VAL A 105 -10.00 -2.00 5.12
C VAL A 105 -10.13 -2.38 3.64
N LYS A 106 -11.23 -3.00 3.23
CA LYS A 106 -11.49 -3.27 1.81
C LYS A 106 -11.69 -1.98 1.01
N ILE A 107 -12.50 -1.07 1.54
CA ILE A 107 -12.73 0.25 0.93
C ILE A 107 -11.42 1.03 0.85
N ASP A 108 -10.69 1.05 1.94
CA ASP A 108 -9.41 1.71 2.10
C ASP A 108 -8.37 1.20 1.09
N SER A 109 -8.30 -0.11 0.88
CA SER A 109 -7.42 -0.71 -0.12
C SER A 109 -7.69 -0.17 -1.52
N PHE A 110 -8.95 0.02 -1.92
CA PHE A 110 -9.29 0.64 -3.21
C PHE A 110 -8.89 2.11 -3.28
N ALA A 111 -8.93 2.82 -2.15
CA ALA A 111 -8.58 4.23 -2.08
C ALA A 111 -7.07 4.47 -2.26
N TYR A 112 -6.21 3.69 -1.60
CA TYR A 112 -4.76 3.93 -1.64
C TYR A 112 -4.00 3.12 -2.71
N MET A 113 -4.55 2.04 -3.26
CA MET A 113 -3.89 1.25 -4.32
C MET A 113 -3.37 2.10 -5.49
N PRO A 114 -4.14 3.06 -6.04
CA PRO A 114 -3.64 3.87 -7.15
C PRO A 114 -2.40 4.69 -6.78
N VAL A 115 -2.34 5.22 -5.55
CA VAL A 115 -1.19 5.99 -5.08
C VAL A 115 0.01 5.08 -4.83
N GLN A 116 -0.20 3.87 -4.36
CA GLN A 116 0.84 2.86 -4.18
C GLN A 116 1.47 2.50 -5.53
N GLU A 117 0.66 2.23 -6.55
CA GLU A 117 1.15 1.91 -7.90
C GLU A 117 1.82 3.12 -8.56
N PHE A 118 1.32 4.33 -8.31
CA PHE A 118 2.00 5.55 -8.71
C PHE A 118 3.39 5.66 -8.06
N GLY A 119 3.53 5.31 -6.77
CA GLY A 119 4.81 5.24 -6.08
C GLY A 119 5.78 4.22 -6.70
N ASN A 120 5.28 3.07 -7.16
CA ASN A 120 6.06 2.07 -7.87
C ASN A 120 6.54 2.57 -9.25
N ALA A 121 5.66 3.21 -10.03
CA ALA A 121 6.01 3.83 -11.29
C ALA A 121 7.03 4.97 -11.11
N PHE A 122 6.82 5.81 -10.09
CA PHE A 122 7.75 6.86 -9.69
C PHE A 122 9.13 6.30 -9.33
N SER A 123 9.19 5.19 -8.59
CA SER A 123 10.45 4.51 -8.26
C SER A 123 11.24 4.14 -9.53
N THR A 124 10.56 3.59 -10.54
CA THR A 124 11.18 3.25 -11.83
C THR A 124 11.71 4.49 -12.55
N PHE A 125 10.95 5.59 -12.58
CA PHE A 125 11.39 6.85 -13.17
C PHE A 125 12.65 7.39 -12.47
N ILE A 126 12.67 7.38 -11.13
CA ILE A 126 13.84 7.83 -10.36
C ILE A 126 15.05 6.94 -10.61
N ALA A 127 14.89 5.61 -10.61
CA ALA A 127 15.97 4.66 -10.83
C ALA A 127 16.63 4.86 -12.20
N GLN A 128 15.84 5.04 -13.27
CA GLN A 128 16.37 5.30 -14.63
C GLN A 128 17.16 6.61 -14.69
N ASN A 129 16.64 7.69 -14.10
CA ASN A 129 17.34 8.99 -14.12
C ASN A 129 18.54 9.00 -13.19
N PHE A 130 18.50 8.24 -12.09
CA PHE A 130 19.63 8.07 -11.18
C PHE A 130 20.77 7.30 -11.85
N GLY A 131 20.47 6.19 -12.55
CA GLY A 131 21.45 5.45 -13.32
C GLY A 131 22.07 6.26 -14.48
N ALA A 132 21.29 7.19 -15.05
CA ALA A 132 21.76 8.09 -16.11
C ALA A 132 22.45 9.37 -15.58
N GLY A 133 22.60 9.56 -14.28
CA GLY A 133 23.22 10.75 -13.66
C GLY A 133 22.41 12.05 -13.83
N ARG A 134 21.11 11.97 -14.20
CA ARG A 134 20.26 13.14 -14.52
C ARG A 134 19.54 13.69 -13.28
N TYR A 135 20.31 14.26 -12.35
CA TYR A 135 19.77 14.74 -11.06
C TYR A 135 18.75 15.87 -11.19
N ASP A 136 18.88 16.75 -12.20
CA ASP A 136 17.88 17.80 -12.46
C ASP A 136 16.50 17.25 -12.80
N ARG A 137 16.46 16.14 -13.54
CA ARG A 137 15.20 15.44 -13.86
C ARG A 137 14.61 14.77 -12.62
N ILE A 138 15.46 14.21 -11.75
CA ILE A 138 15.03 13.64 -10.46
C ILE A 138 14.35 14.71 -9.62
N HIS A 139 14.96 15.90 -9.44
CA HIS A 139 14.38 16.96 -8.63
C HIS A 139 13.02 17.47 -9.16
N ARG A 140 12.93 17.66 -10.48
CA ARG A 140 11.65 18.04 -11.11
C ARG A 140 10.61 16.94 -10.98
N GLY A 141 11.02 15.67 -11.18
CA GLY A 141 10.16 14.51 -11.06
C GLY A 141 9.63 14.32 -9.63
N VAL A 142 10.48 14.47 -8.62
CA VAL A 142 10.07 14.42 -7.20
C VAL A 142 9.02 15.49 -6.89
N ARG A 143 9.25 16.74 -7.32
CA ARG A 143 8.29 17.83 -7.08
C ARG A 143 6.95 17.56 -7.77
N SER A 144 6.98 17.14 -9.03
CA SER A 144 5.77 16.82 -9.78
C SER A 144 5.01 15.64 -9.16
N ALA A 145 5.72 14.55 -8.83
CA ALA A 145 5.11 13.38 -8.21
C ALA A 145 4.50 13.69 -6.84
N PHE A 146 5.18 14.51 -6.03
CA PHE A 146 4.66 14.96 -4.74
C PHE A 146 3.34 15.73 -4.90
N VAL A 147 3.30 16.72 -5.79
CA VAL A 147 2.09 17.51 -6.04
C VAL A 147 0.96 16.61 -6.56
N THR A 148 1.26 15.72 -7.51
CA THR A 148 0.26 14.80 -8.07
C THR A 148 -0.29 13.86 -6.99
N ALA A 149 0.57 13.26 -6.17
CA ALA A 149 0.14 12.36 -5.10
C ALA A 149 -0.71 13.09 -4.05
N VAL A 150 -0.31 14.29 -3.64
CA VAL A 150 -1.06 15.10 -2.67
C VAL A 150 -2.43 15.49 -3.22
N VAL A 151 -2.50 16.00 -4.46
CA VAL A 151 -3.78 16.38 -5.08
C VAL A 151 -4.69 15.18 -5.21
N PHE A 152 -4.17 14.05 -5.71
CA PHE A 152 -4.96 12.83 -5.83
C PHE A 152 -5.44 12.32 -4.46
N SER A 153 -4.54 12.27 -3.46
CA SER A 153 -4.90 11.84 -2.11
C SER A 153 -5.95 12.73 -1.47
N LEU A 154 -5.88 14.05 -1.66
CA LEU A 154 -6.90 14.99 -1.17
C LEU A 154 -8.26 14.74 -1.83
N LEU A 155 -8.28 14.50 -3.14
CA LEU A 155 -9.54 14.17 -3.84
C LEU A 155 -10.16 12.88 -3.28
N VAL A 156 -9.34 11.84 -3.11
CA VAL A 156 -9.80 10.56 -2.54
C VAL A 156 -10.21 10.73 -1.07
N SER A 157 -9.47 11.54 -0.28
CA SER A 157 -9.82 11.88 1.10
C SER A 157 -11.22 12.49 1.20
N VAL A 158 -11.51 13.49 0.37
CA VAL A 158 -12.83 14.12 0.34
C VAL A 158 -13.91 13.12 -0.06
N LEU A 159 -13.66 12.30 -1.08
CA LEU A 159 -14.62 11.29 -1.52
C LEU A 159 -14.92 10.27 -0.42
N VAL A 160 -13.89 9.70 0.21
CA VAL A 160 -14.08 8.70 1.27
C VAL A 160 -14.73 9.32 2.51
N PHE A 161 -14.34 10.54 2.88
CA PHE A 161 -14.92 11.23 4.05
C PHE A 161 -16.41 11.53 3.86
N VAL A 162 -16.79 12.06 2.70
CA VAL A 162 -18.19 12.44 2.39
C VAL A 162 -19.07 11.20 2.17
N PHE A 163 -18.54 10.21 1.45
CA PHE A 163 -19.29 9.00 1.09
C PHE A 163 -19.00 7.80 2.01
N ALA A 164 -18.48 8.02 3.23
CA ALA A 164 -18.15 6.93 4.16
C ALA A 164 -19.35 6.00 4.42
N GLU A 165 -20.55 6.54 4.64
CA GLU A 165 -21.77 5.74 4.87
C GLU A 165 -22.19 4.93 3.63
N PRO A 166 -22.40 5.52 2.44
CA PRO A 166 -22.69 4.75 1.22
C PRO A 166 -21.64 3.69 0.89
N LEU A 167 -20.37 3.96 1.15
CA LEU A 167 -19.28 3.00 0.94
C LEU A 167 -19.39 1.80 1.89
N MET A 168 -19.71 2.04 3.18
CA MET A 168 -19.94 0.95 4.13
C MET A 168 -21.16 0.10 3.75
N LEU A 169 -22.23 0.72 3.25
CA LEU A 169 -23.45 0.02 2.80
C LEU A 169 -23.22 -0.92 1.59
N ILE A 170 -22.10 -0.83 0.91
CA ILE A 170 -21.71 -1.79 -0.15
C ILE A 170 -21.41 -3.17 0.47
N PHE A 171 -20.84 -3.18 1.67
CA PHE A 171 -20.31 -4.40 2.32
C PHE A 171 -21.15 -4.85 3.51
N VAL A 172 -21.90 -3.93 4.14
CA VAL A 172 -22.64 -4.13 5.40
C VAL A 172 -24.12 -3.87 5.16
N ARG A 173 -24.99 -4.64 5.82
CA ARG A 173 -26.43 -4.46 5.72
C ARG A 173 -26.89 -3.18 6.42
N PRO A 174 -27.93 -2.51 5.92
CA PRO A 174 -28.42 -1.26 6.52
C PRO A 174 -28.94 -1.38 7.96
N ASP A 175 -29.34 -2.58 8.38
CA ASP A 175 -29.83 -2.89 9.71
C ASP A 175 -28.70 -2.99 10.76
N GLU A 176 -27.46 -3.19 10.33
CA GLU A 176 -26.27 -3.31 11.20
C GLU A 176 -25.66 -1.92 11.52
N THR A 177 -26.43 -1.06 12.16
CA THR A 177 -26.09 0.36 12.40
C THR A 177 -24.79 0.53 13.21
N GLU A 178 -24.52 -0.35 14.18
CA GLU A 178 -23.31 -0.32 14.99
C GLU A 178 -22.07 -0.55 14.12
N ILE A 179 -22.09 -1.54 13.23
CA ILE A 179 -20.98 -1.87 12.34
C ILE A 179 -20.71 -0.69 11.39
N ILE A 180 -21.77 -0.09 10.85
CA ILE A 180 -21.68 1.07 9.97
C ILE A 180 -21.07 2.26 10.70
N ALA A 181 -21.50 2.55 11.92
CA ALA A 181 -20.99 3.67 12.71
C ALA A 181 -19.48 3.53 13.00
N VAL A 182 -19.03 2.34 13.44
CA VAL A 182 -17.62 2.06 13.70
C VAL A 182 -16.79 2.15 12.42
N GLY A 183 -17.28 1.58 11.30
CA GLY A 183 -16.59 1.64 10.01
C GLY A 183 -16.50 3.06 9.44
N MET A 184 -17.56 3.87 9.59
CA MET A 184 -17.53 5.28 9.23
C MET A 184 -16.52 6.08 10.04
N ALA A 185 -16.41 5.83 11.35
CA ALA A 185 -15.43 6.48 12.21
C ALA A 185 -13.99 6.16 11.72
N TYR A 186 -13.72 4.90 11.41
CA TYR A 186 -12.45 4.47 10.82
C TYR A 186 -12.16 5.21 9.50
N LEU A 187 -13.08 5.12 8.53
CA LEU A 187 -12.91 5.72 7.20
C LEU A 187 -12.74 7.24 7.24
N ARG A 188 -13.41 7.92 8.16
CA ARG A 188 -13.27 9.38 8.33
C ARG A 188 -11.92 9.77 8.93
N ILE A 189 -11.44 9.02 9.93
CA ILE A 189 -10.13 9.27 10.54
C ILE A 189 -9.01 8.97 9.54
N GLU A 190 -8.97 7.76 9.00
CA GLU A 190 -7.90 7.33 8.10
C GLU A 190 -7.95 8.06 6.76
N GLY A 191 -9.17 8.20 6.21
CA GLY A 191 -9.42 8.91 4.96
C GLY A 191 -8.99 10.36 4.97
N ALA A 192 -9.13 11.07 6.09
CA ALA A 192 -8.66 12.46 6.21
C ALA A 192 -7.14 12.61 6.01
N PHE A 193 -6.38 11.53 6.23
CA PHE A 193 -4.91 11.55 6.21
C PHE A 193 -4.27 10.74 5.07
N TYR A 194 -5.01 10.40 4.01
CA TYR A 194 -4.44 9.68 2.85
C TYR A 194 -3.25 10.40 2.20
N CYS A 195 -3.12 11.71 2.38
CA CYS A 195 -1.91 12.42 1.95
C CYS A 195 -0.65 11.86 2.62
N GLY A 196 -0.72 11.44 3.90
CA GLY A 196 0.42 10.86 4.61
C GLY A 196 0.86 9.55 3.95
N ILE A 197 -0.04 8.60 3.77
CA ILE A 197 0.33 7.32 3.13
C ILE A 197 0.80 7.54 1.67
N GLY A 198 0.22 8.51 0.96
CA GLY A 198 0.66 8.86 -0.39
C GLY A 198 2.10 9.35 -0.44
N ILE A 199 2.49 10.23 0.48
CA ILE A 199 3.87 10.71 0.63
C ILE A 199 4.80 9.55 1.02
N LEU A 200 4.37 8.69 1.93
CA LEU A 200 5.14 7.55 2.39
C LEU A 200 5.48 6.57 1.25
N PHE A 201 4.53 6.27 0.36
CA PHE A 201 4.78 5.44 -0.82
C PHE A 201 5.78 6.08 -1.80
N LEU A 202 5.73 7.40 -1.97
CA LEU A 202 6.75 8.12 -2.77
C LEU A 202 8.12 8.03 -2.12
N LEU A 203 8.21 8.17 -0.80
CA LEU A 203 9.48 8.03 -0.06
C LEU A 203 10.05 6.61 -0.17
N TYR A 204 9.22 5.58 -0.05
CA TYR A 204 9.64 4.19 -0.28
C TYR A 204 10.17 3.99 -1.69
N GLY A 205 9.46 4.52 -2.70
CA GLY A 205 9.87 4.46 -4.09
C GLY A 205 11.18 5.19 -4.35
N TYR A 206 11.33 6.37 -3.79
CA TYR A 206 12.54 7.19 -3.91
C TYR A 206 13.78 6.49 -3.32
N TYR A 207 13.70 6.05 -2.06
CA TYR A 207 14.86 5.44 -1.38
C TYR A 207 15.28 4.12 -2.01
N ARG A 208 14.33 3.31 -2.47
CA ARG A 208 14.65 2.10 -3.24
C ARG A 208 15.39 2.43 -4.54
N ALA A 209 14.93 3.47 -5.25
CA ALA A 209 15.49 3.87 -6.54
C ALA A 209 16.91 4.43 -6.46
N ILE A 210 17.26 5.15 -5.38
CA ILE A 210 18.59 5.75 -5.18
C ILE A 210 19.58 4.80 -4.48
N ARG A 211 19.30 3.50 -4.48
CA ARG A 211 20.10 2.44 -3.83
C ARG A 211 20.24 2.58 -2.31
N MET A 212 19.20 3.08 -1.65
CA MET A 212 19.12 3.15 -0.19
C MET A 212 17.89 2.35 0.36
N PRO A 213 17.74 1.06 0.02
CA PRO A 213 16.55 0.28 0.42
C PRO A 213 16.44 0.12 1.92
N GLY A 214 17.55 0.16 2.67
CA GLY A 214 17.54 0.14 4.12
C GLY A 214 16.74 1.30 4.74
N MET A 215 16.73 2.48 4.08
CA MET A 215 15.90 3.60 4.54
C MET A 215 14.41 3.31 4.40
N SER A 216 13.98 2.61 3.36
CA SER A 216 12.59 2.17 3.23
C SER A 216 12.20 1.23 4.37
N VAL A 217 13.10 0.34 4.80
CA VAL A 217 12.88 -0.54 5.98
C VAL A 217 12.73 0.30 7.26
N VAL A 218 13.63 1.28 7.47
CA VAL A 218 13.56 2.18 8.64
C VAL A 218 12.23 2.91 8.70
N LEU A 219 11.79 3.50 7.57
CA LEU A 219 10.49 4.20 7.50
C LEU A 219 9.32 3.25 7.77
N THR A 220 9.39 2.00 7.29
CA THR A 220 8.36 0.98 7.56
C THR A 220 8.32 0.63 9.04
N VAL A 221 9.48 0.40 9.67
CA VAL A 221 9.57 0.10 11.11
C VAL A 221 9.06 1.29 11.95
N LEU A 222 9.41 2.52 11.58
CA LEU A 222 8.92 3.71 12.26
C LEU A 222 7.40 3.83 12.13
N SER A 223 6.85 3.73 10.93
CA SER A 223 5.42 3.87 10.69
C SER A 223 4.63 2.79 11.42
N LEU A 224 4.96 1.52 11.21
CA LEU A 224 4.21 0.41 11.77
C LEU A 224 4.54 0.13 13.23
N GLY A 225 5.79 0.31 13.64
CA GLY A 225 6.19 0.19 15.04
C GLY A 225 5.45 1.20 15.90
N THR A 226 5.42 2.47 15.49
CA THR A 226 4.65 3.53 16.16
C THR A 226 3.15 3.18 16.16
N ARG A 227 2.60 2.76 15.03
CA ARG A 227 1.20 2.33 14.93
C ARG A 227 0.88 1.22 15.93
N VAL A 228 1.69 0.16 16.00
CA VAL A 228 1.46 -0.97 16.93
C VAL A 228 1.54 -0.48 18.37
N VAL A 229 2.62 0.21 18.76
CA VAL A 229 2.79 0.71 20.12
C VAL A 229 1.63 1.62 20.53
N LEU A 230 1.29 2.60 19.70
CA LEU A 230 0.19 3.52 19.99
C LEU A 230 -1.17 2.82 20.00
N SER A 231 -1.42 1.85 19.12
CA SER A 231 -2.67 1.09 19.12
C SER A 231 -2.88 0.38 20.46
N TYR A 232 -1.88 -0.34 20.96
CA TYR A 232 -1.98 -1.04 22.25
C TYR A 232 -2.09 -0.07 23.41
N TRP A 233 -1.35 1.04 23.39
CA TRP A 233 -1.36 2.03 24.44
C TRP A 233 -2.70 2.80 24.49
N LEU A 234 -3.17 3.33 23.36
CA LEU A 234 -4.41 4.10 23.30
C LEU A 234 -5.65 3.21 23.49
N ALA A 235 -5.63 1.97 22.97
CA ALA A 235 -6.73 1.03 23.17
C ALA A 235 -6.90 0.60 24.63
N SER A 236 -5.84 0.68 25.46
CA SER A 236 -5.94 0.39 26.90
C SER A 236 -6.61 1.51 27.72
N MET A 237 -6.80 2.69 27.13
CA MET A 237 -7.48 3.82 27.78
C MET A 237 -9.00 3.68 27.59
N PRO A 238 -9.80 3.57 28.68
CA PRO A 238 -11.24 3.36 28.57
C PRO A 238 -11.99 4.46 27.81
N GLU A 239 -11.49 5.70 27.84
CA GLU A 239 -12.08 6.86 27.19
C GLU A 239 -11.86 6.88 25.68
N VAL A 240 -10.81 6.23 25.20
CA VAL A 240 -10.38 6.27 23.77
C VAL A 240 -10.76 4.98 23.03
N GLY A 241 -10.52 3.84 23.68
CA GLY A 241 -10.92 2.52 23.16
C GLY A 241 -10.48 2.26 21.70
N VAL A 242 -11.41 1.78 20.90
CA VAL A 242 -11.19 1.44 19.47
C VAL A 242 -10.73 2.64 18.63
N THR A 243 -11.20 3.84 18.95
CA THR A 243 -10.85 5.07 18.21
C THR A 243 -9.35 5.36 18.28
N GLY A 244 -8.70 4.98 19.38
CA GLY A 244 -7.25 5.09 19.53
C GLY A 244 -6.46 4.24 18.54
N ILE A 245 -7.01 3.08 18.17
CA ILE A 245 -6.39 2.23 17.13
C ILE A 245 -6.43 2.98 15.78
N TRP A 246 -7.56 3.62 15.46
CA TRP A 246 -7.72 4.37 14.21
C TRP A 246 -6.74 5.55 14.13
N TRP A 247 -6.59 6.32 15.20
CA TRP A 247 -5.65 7.45 15.24
C TRP A 247 -4.17 7.03 15.19
N SER A 248 -3.83 5.84 15.67
CA SER A 248 -2.45 5.35 15.62
C SER A 248 -1.90 5.22 14.19
N ILE A 249 -2.79 5.01 13.20
CA ILE A 249 -2.43 4.79 11.81
C ILE A 249 -1.87 6.07 11.17
N PRO A 250 -2.63 7.19 11.13
CA PRO A 250 -2.11 8.43 10.54
C PRO A 250 -0.95 9.04 11.34
N ILE A 251 -0.90 8.84 12.65
CA ILE A 251 0.25 9.28 13.47
C ILE A 251 1.52 8.51 13.03
N GLY A 252 1.42 7.20 12.80
CA GLY A 252 2.53 6.41 12.29
C GLY A 252 3.04 6.87 10.92
N TRP A 253 2.14 7.22 10.00
CA TRP A 253 2.51 7.79 8.71
C TRP A 253 3.23 9.13 8.86
N LEU A 254 2.68 10.03 9.65
CA LEU A 254 3.22 11.37 9.88
C LEU A 254 4.64 11.33 10.44
N ILE A 255 4.92 10.46 11.41
CA ILE A 255 6.26 10.30 11.98
C ILE A 255 7.23 9.79 10.91
N ALA A 256 6.84 8.77 10.14
CA ALA A 256 7.68 8.25 9.07
C ALA A 256 7.92 9.28 7.97
N ASP A 257 6.90 10.08 7.60
CA ASP A 257 7.02 11.13 6.60
C ASP A 257 7.98 12.24 7.04
N VAL A 258 7.87 12.69 8.29
CA VAL A 258 8.79 13.70 8.85
C VAL A 258 10.23 13.22 8.78
N VAL A 259 10.50 11.99 9.24
CA VAL A 259 11.85 11.40 9.19
C VAL A 259 12.30 11.21 7.74
N GLY A 260 11.43 10.72 6.87
CA GLY A 260 11.74 10.51 5.46
C GLY A 260 12.06 11.81 4.72
N ILE A 261 11.26 12.86 4.93
CA ILE A 261 11.50 14.18 4.32
C ILE A 261 12.76 14.83 4.88
N TRP A 262 13.00 14.69 6.18
CA TRP A 262 14.23 15.20 6.80
C TRP A 262 15.47 14.52 6.20
N CYS A 263 15.47 13.22 6.09
CA CYS A 263 16.55 12.46 5.46
C CYS A 263 16.72 12.82 3.97
N TYR A 264 15.62 13.04 3.22
CA TYR A 264 15.67 13.51 1.84
C TYR A 264 16.40 14.86 1.71
N ARG A 265 16.11 15.80 2.60
CA ARG A 265 16.77 17.11 2.60
C ARG A 265 18.27 16.99 2.91
N TYR A 266 18.63 16.11 3.85
CA TYR A 266 20.02 15.86 4.22
C TYR A 266 20.81 15.24 3.05
N VAL A 267 20.28 14.19 2.42
CA VAL A 267 20.90 13.51 1.27
C VAL A 267 21.04 14.47 0.08
N LYS A 268 20.06 15.34 -0.13
CA LYS A 268 20.11 16.35 -1.18
C LYS A 268 21.22 17.37 -0.92
N GLY A 269 21.42 17.82 0.32
CA GLY A 269 22.48 18.75 0.69
C GLY A 269 23.88 18.18 0.47
N VAL A 270 24.09 16.91 0.74
CA VAL A 270 25.39 16.22 0.60
C VAL A 270 25.73 15.89 -0.87
N ARG A 271 24.72 15.65 -1.72
CA ARG A 271 24.93 15.28 -3.15
C ARG A 271 24.75 16.45 -4.12
N GLY A 272 24.33 17.59 -3.65
CA GLY A 272 24.15 18.83 -4.46
C GLY A 272 25.26 19.86 -4.26
N SER A 273 26.24 19.58 -3.43
CA SER A 273 27.54 20.24 -3.33
C SER A 273 28.59 19.43 -4.08
#